data_96c8babad14bac8778653f035200493a
#
_entry.id   96c8babad14bac8778653f035200493a
#
_cell.length_a   1.000
_cell.length_b   1.000
_cell.length_c   1.000
_cell.angle_alpha   90.00
_cell.angle_beta   90.00
_cell.angle_gamma   90.00
#
_symmetry.space_group_name_H-M   'P 1'
#
loop_
_entity.id
_entity.type
_entity.pdbx_description
1 polymer ?
#
loop_
_entity_poly.entity_id
_entity_poly.type
_entity_poly.pdbx_seq_one_letter_code
_entity_poly.pdbx_strand_id
1 'polypeptide(L)' 'MEQNGQLAVIKYGDESLRYPLITDGQIDHDILEIIKRDDEWLQQELDRLHLDVSKVYIGEYIDGKLVAHPYP' A
#
# COMPACT_ATOMS: atom_id res chain seq x y z
N MET A 1 -4.02 3.32 -31.46
CA MET A 1 -4.34 3.25 -31.07
C MET A 1 -4.33 3.11 -30.32
N GLU A 2 -4.10 3.16 -30.39
CA GLU A 2 -4.34 3.09 -29.85
C GLU A 2 -4.26 2.92 -29.09
N GLN A 3 -4.12 2.82 -29.27
CA GLN A 3 -4.26 2.67 -28.69
C GLN A 3 -4.29 2.52 -27.87
N ASN A 4 -4.25 2.38 -28.17
CA ASN A 4 -4.36 2.26 -27.45
C ASN A 4 -4.16 2.07 -26.58
N GLY A 5 -3.85 2.19 -26.68
CA GLY A 5 -3.93 1.97 -25.92
C GLY A 5 -3.45 2.00 -25.12
N GLN A 6 -3.35 2.05 -25.21
CA GLN A 6 -3.09 2.13 -24.61
C GLN A 6 -3.05 2.38 -23.71
N LEU A 7 -3.20 2.32 -23.85
CA LEU A 7 -3.24 2.53 -23.08
C LEU A 7 -3.25 2.66 -22.18
N ALA A 8 -3.33 2.75 -22.19
CA ALA A 8 -3.37 2.77 -21.43
C ALA A 8 -3.16 2.63 -20.62
N VAL A 9 -3.28 2.90 -20.89
CA VAL A 9 -2.92 2.53 -20.15
C VAL A 9 -2.54 2.53 -19.00
N ILE A 10 -2.55 2.66 -18.96
CA ILE A 10 -2.18 2.51 -17.74
C ILE A 10 -2.09 3.64 -16.83
N LYS A 11 -2.04 4.70 -17.23
CA LYS A 11 -1.98 5.82 -16.46
C LYS A 11 -3.14 5.97 -15.60
N TYR A 12 -4.20 5.64 -16.08
CA TYR A 12 -5.35 5.75 -15.24
C TYR A 12 -5.23 4.78 -14.12
N GLY A 13 -4.47 3.77 -14.32
CA GLY A 13 -4.29 2.81 -13.28
C GLY A 13 -3.50 3.34 -12.12
N ASP A 14 -2.64 4.31 -12.36
CA ASP A 14 -1.81 4.80 -11.29
C ASP A 14 -2.60 5.33 -10.15
N GLU A 15 -3.65 6.06 -10.42
CA GLU A 15 -4.39 6.64 -9.35
C GLU A 15 -5.20 5.65 -8.60
N SER A 16 -5.55 4.56 -9.23
CA SER A 16 -6.37 3.58 -8.58
C SER A 16 -5.58 2.42 -8.03
N LEU A 17 -4.26 2.42 -8.20
CA LEU A 17 -3.44 1.32 -7.72
C LEU A 17 -3.34 1.36 -6.21
N ARG A 18 -3.81 0.32 -5.59
CA ARG A 18 -3.73 0.17 -4.15
C ARG A 18 -3.18 -1.20 -3.85
N TYR A 19 -2.17 -1.23 -3.02
CA TYR A 19 -1.52 -2.48 -2.68
C TYR A 19 -1.80 -2.78 -1.21
N PRO A 20 -2.51 -3.88 -0.92
CA PRO A 20 -2.81 -4.20 0.48
C PRO A 20 -1.55 -4.69 1.17
N LEU A 21 -1.04 -3.89 2.07
CA LEU A 21 0.18 -4.21 2.80
C LEU A 21 -0.11 -4.88 4.13
N ILE A 22 -1.19 -4.50 4.77
CA ILE A 22 -1.55 -5.03 6.07
C ILE A 22 -3.01 -5.44 6.04
N THR A 23 -3.27 -6.65 6.50
CA THR A 23 -4.63 -7.14 6.62
C THR A 23 -4.75 -7.80 7.97
N ASP A 24 -5.67 -7.30 8.79
CA ASP A 24 -5.95 -7.91 10.09
C ASP A 24 -4.69 -8.00 10.94
N GLY A 25 -3.89 -6.95 10.93
CA GLY A 25 -2.66 -6.87 11.72
C GLY A 25 -1.50 -7.67 11.17
N GLN A 26 -1.63 -8.21 9.96
CA GLN A 26 -0.57 -9.03 9.38
C GLN A 26 0.00 -8.39 8.14
N ILE A 27 1.31 -8.38 8.05
CA ILE A 27 2.02 -7.73 6.95
C ILE A 27 2.18 -8.70 5.79
N ASP A 28 1.89 -8.22 4.59
CA ASP A 28 2.10 -8.98 3.36
C ASP A 28 3.47 -8.63 2.80
N HIS A 29 4.43 -9.50 3.05
CA HIS A 29 5.81 -9.23 2.64
C HIS A 29 5.98 -9.33 1.13
N ASP A 30 5.12 -10.10 0.45
CA ASP A 30 5.18 -10.17 -1.01
C ASP A 30 4.84 -8.82 -1.63
N ILE A 31 3.86 -8.14 -1.07
CA ILE A 31 3.50 -6.82 -1.57
C ILE A 31 4.61 -5.82 -1.29
N LEU A 32 5.23 -5.92 -0.12
CA LEU A 32 6.38 -5.05 0.17
C LEU A 32 7.46 -5.18 -0.88
N GLU A 33 7.73 -6.40 -1.32
CA GLU A 33 8.71 -6.63 -2.36
C GLU A 33 8.28 -6.01 -3.68
N ILE A 34 7.02 -6.16 -4.01
CA ILE A 34 6.49 -5.63 -5.26
C ILE A 34 6.65 -4.12 -5.33
N ILE A 35 6.40 -3.43 -4.23
CA ILE A 35 6.50 -1.98 -4.22
C ILE A 35 7.91 -1.51 -3.87
N LYS A 36 8.85 -2.46 -3.70
CA LYS A 36 10.26 -2.19 -3.44
C LYS A 36 10.48 -1.43 -2.15
N ARG A 37 9.77 -1.82 -1.11
CA ARG A 37 9.92 -1.30 0.23
C ARG A 37 10.25 -2.45 1.16
N ASP A 38 10.65 -2.12 2.39
CA ASP A 38 11.02 -3.13 3.36
C ASP A 38 10.29 -2.89 4.68
N ASP A 39 10.55 -3.78 5.65
CA ASP A 39 9.90 -3.70 6.94
C ASP A 39 10.25 -2.41 7.66
N GLU A 40 11.47 -1.93 7.48
CA GLU A 40 11.89 -0.71 8.13
C GLU A 40 11.08 0.47 7.65
N TRP A 41 10.86 0.56 6.34
CA TRP A 41 10.03 1.62 5.79
C TRP A 41 8.61 1.53 6.36
N LEU A 42 8.07 0.32 6.42
CA LEU A 42 6.71 0.14 6.90
C LEU A 42 6.61 0.54 8.38
N GLN A 43 7.60 0.18 9.18
CA GLN A 43 7.61 0.56 10.58
C GLN A 43 7.67 2.07 10.74
N GLN A 44 8.45 2.73 9.91
CA GLN A 44 8.53 4.19 9.94
C GLN A 44 7.19 4.82 9.61
N GLU A 45 6.48 4.27 8.62
CA GLU A 45 5.15 4.77 8.28
C GLU A 45 4.16 4.57 9.41
N LEU A 46 4.23 3.41 10.06
CA LEU A 46 3.36 3.16 11.21
C LEU A 46 3.67 4.11 12.34
N ASP A 47 4.95 4.37 12.57
CA ASP A 47 5.34 5.33 13.61
C ASP A 47 4.83 6.72 13.30
N ARG A 48 4.89 7.11 12.03
CA ARG A 48 4.39 8.41 11.61
C ARG A 48 2.90 8.53 11.91
N LEU A 49 2.18 7.43 11.78
CA LEU A 49 0.74 7.42 12.03
C LEU A 49 0.40 7.13 13.48
N HIS A 50 1.41 6.88 14.30
CA HIS A 50 1.22 6.53 15.72
C HIS A 50 0.38 5.27 15.88
N LEU A 51 0.66 4.28 15.03
CA LEU A 51 -0.08 3.03 15.02
C LEU A 51 0.85 1.85 15.22
N ASP A 52 0.34 0.81 15.86
CA ASP A 52 1.00 -0.47 15.96
C ASP A 52 0.37 -1.37 14.90
N VAL A 53 1.16 -2.18 14.24
CA VAL A 53 0.66 -3.03 13.17
C VAL A 53 -0.50 -3.91 13.66
N SER A 54 -0.44 -4.36 14.91
CA SER A 54 -1.49 -5.22 15.44
C SER A 54 -2.83 -4.51 15.59
N LYS A 55 -2.81 -3.17 15.53
CA LYS A 55 -4.03 -2.38 15.62
C LYS A 55 -4.58 -2.00 14.27
N VAL A 56 -3.91 -2.40 13.20
CA VAL A 56 -4.33 -2.02 11.86
C VAL A 56 -5.23 -3.10 11.28
N TYR A 57 -6.44 -2.72 10.94
CA TYR A 57 -7.37 -3.63 10.29
C TYR A 57 -6.96 -3.79 8.83
N ILE A 58 -6.80 -2.68 8.12
CA ILE A 58 -6.38 -2.68 6.74
C ILE A 58 -5.35 -1.58 6.54
N GLY A 59 -4.22 -1.91 5.93
CA GLY A 59 -3.22 -0.93 5.56
C GLY A 59 -2.91 -1.07 4.09
N GLU A 60 -2.93 0.04 3.36
CA GLU A 60 -2.73 0.04 1.92
C GLU A 60 -1.60 0.98 1.54
N TYR A 61 -0.87 0.60 0.49
CA TYR A 61 0.12 1.47 -0.10
C TYR A 61 -0.57 2.26 -1.20
N ILE A 62 -0.69 3.56 -1.01
CA ILE A 62 -1.35 4.43 -1.96
C ILE A 62 -0.47 5.65 -2.16
N ASP A 63 -0.09 5.88 -3.42
CA ASP A 63 0.62 7.11 -3.78
C ASP A 63 1.89 7.30 -2.97
N GLY A 64 2.63 6.24 -2.73
CA GLY A 64 3.91 6.30 -2.04
C GLY A 64 3.83 6.33 -0.53
N LYS A 65 2.64 6.19 0.03
CA LYS A 65 2.46 6.28 1.47
C LYS A 65 1.63 5.12 1.99
N LEU A 66 1.75 4.89 3.27
CA LEU A 66 0.87 3.93 3.93
C LEU A 66 -0.38 4.65 4.41
N VAL A 67 -1.52 4.13 4.00
CA VAL A 67 -2.81 4.60 4.48
C VAL A 67 -3.39 3.47 5.32
N ALA A 68 -3.51 3.68 6.60
CA ALA A 68 -3.90 2.63 7.53
C ALA A 68 -5.25 2.93 8.16
N HIS A 69 -6.04 1.87 8.30
CA HIS A 69 -7.35 1.96 8.92
C HIS A 69 -7.34 1.06 10.15
N PRO A 70 -7.37 1.64 11.34
CA PRO A 70 -7.35 0.83 12.56
C PRO A 70 -8.70 0.18 12.81
N TYR A 71 -8.72 -0.77 13.72
CA TYR A 71 -9.98 -1.37 14.15
C TYR A 71 -10.84 -0.30 14.79
N PRO A 72 -12.15 -0.41 14.62
CA PRO A 72 -13.08 0.56 15.21
C PRO A 72 -13.16 0.49 16.72
#